data_8dc6e4235f1626cce031c76c02f3b2cd
#
_entry.id   8dc6e4235f1626cce031c76c02f3b2cd
#
_cell.length_a   1.000
_cell.length_b   1.000
_cell.length_c   1.000
_cell.angle_alpha   90.00
_cell.angle_beta   90.00
_cell.angle_gamma   90.00
#
_symmetry.space_group_name_H-M   'P 1'
#
loop_
_entity.id
_entity.type
_entity.pdbx_description
1 polymer ?
#
loop_
_entity_poly.entity_id
_entity_poly.type
_entity_poly.pdbx_seq_one_letter_code
_entity_poly.pdbx_strand_id
1 'polypeptide(L)'
;KARPRTTCRERILPPEKVGEVITTKPAAVALWNTVLFDEDWYLDDYLPDYPDRIGLIATMIFAHELTHIWQWQNRKTTGYTPLRAAFEHGGRADPYLFDLESDPQFLDFAYEQQGSIVEEFVCCRALDPQAPRTQRLHALISQVMPVAPLPQSRASAVRMPWDGVEVNGICG
;
A
#
# COMPACT_ATOMS: atom_id res chain seq x y z
N LYS A 1 4.18 -24.68 8.39
CA LYS A 1 2.88 -24.21 7.86
C LYS A 1 3.11 -22.81 7.34
N ALA A 2 2.71 -22.51 6.10
CA ALA A 2 2.75 -21.16 5.56
C ALA A 2 1.85 -20.23 6.41
N ARG A 3 2.29 -19.01 6.66
CA ARG A 3 1.48 -17.98 7.32
C ARG A 3 0.23 -17.71 6.46
N PRO A 4 -0.96 -17.54 7.05
CA PRO A 4 -2.13 -17.12 6.28
C PRO A 4 -1.86 -15.79 5.58
N ARG A 5 -2.33 -15.64 4.35
CA ARG A 5 -2.30 -14.36 3.63
C ARG A 5 -3.30 -13.42 4.28
N THR A 6 -2.82 -12.33 4.84
CA THR A 6 -3.65 -11.42 5.64
C THR A 6 -3.91 -10.09 4.97
N THR A 7 -3.08 -9.70 4.00
CA THR A 7 -3.23 -8.43 3.28
C THR A 7 -3.83 -8.63 1.90
N CYS A 8 -4.48 -7.59 1.36
CA CYS A 8 -5.00 -7.57 0.00
C CYS A 8 -3.87 -7.83 -1.00
N ARG A 9 -2.70 -7.19 -0.82
CA ARG A 9 -1.50 -7.42 -1.64
C ARG A 9 -1.10 -8.90 -1.68
N GLU A 10 -1.01 -9.55 -0.52
CA GLU A 10 -0.65 -10.98 -0.46
C GLU A 10 -1.67 -11.86 -1.17
N ARG A 11 -2.96 -11.48 -1.14
CA ARG A 11 -4.04 -12.24 -1.76
C ARG A 11 -4.13 -12.06 -3.27
N ILE A 12 -3.75 -10.90 -3.80
CA ILE A 12 -3.75 -10.63 -5.24
C ILE A 12 -2.53 -11.20 -5.96
N LEU A 13 -1.47 -11.57 -5.25
CA LEU A 13 -0.28 -12.17 -5.85
C LEU A 13 -0.47 -13.68 -6.05
N PRO A 14 0.05 -14.24 -7.17
CA PRO A 14 0.01 -15.68 -7.38
C PRO A 14 0.79 -16.42 -6.27
N PRO A 15 0.33 -17.65 -5.91
CA PRO A 15 0.91 -18.41 -4.79
C PRO A 15 2.43 -18.59 -4.86
N GLU A 16 2.96 -18.79 -6.07
CA GLU A 16 4.38 -18.98 -6.34
C GLU A 16 5.21 -17.71 -6.15
N LYS A 17 4.58 -16.53 -6.17
CA LYS A 17 5.26 -15.22 -6.05
C LYS A 17 5.18 -14.59 -4.66
N VAL A 18 4.46 -15.19 -3.73
CA VAL A 18 4.29 -14.64 -2.37
C VAL A 18 5.60 -14.60 -1.56
N GLY A 19 6.61 -15.40 -1.94
CA GLY A 19 7.95 -15.36 -1.33
C GLY A 19 8.97 -14.52 -2.11
N GLU A 20 8.67 -14.15 -3.36
CA GLU A 20 9.59 -13.42 -4.24
C GLU A 20 9.45 -11.90 -4.12
N VAL A 21 8.41 -11.40 -3.47
CA VAL A 21 8.13 -9.96 -3.34
C VAL A 21 9.11 -9.27 -2.37
N ILE A 22 9.87 -10.02 -1.59
CA ILE A 22 11.06 -9.52 -0.90
C ILE A 22 12.23 -9.60 -1.89
N THR A 23 12.15 -8.84 -2.95
CA THR A 23 13.27 -8.70 -3.87
C THR A 23 14.36 -7.86 -3.21
N THR A 24 15.60 -8.25 -3.40
CA THR A 24 16.80 -7.47 -3.01
C THR A 24 16.89 -6.11 -3.73
N LYS A 25 16.01 -5.87 -4.72
CA LYS A 25 15.93 -4.64 -5.51
C LYS A 25 14.53 -4.03 -5.33
N PRO A 26 14.42 -2.85 -4.71
CA PRO A 26 13.14 -2.18 -4.55
C PRO A 26 12.58 -1.74 -5.91
N ALA A 27 11.26 -1.82 -6.09
CA ALA A 27 10.57 -1.34 -7.28
C ALA A 27 10.68 0.18 -7.42
N ALA A 28 10.70 0.88 -6.30
CA ALA A 28 10.85 2.33 -6.23
C ALA A 28 11.50 2.74 -4.89
N VAL A 29 11.97 3.98 -4.82
CA VAL A 29 12.50 4.60 -3.60
C VAL A 29 12.11 6.07 -3.58
N ALA A 30 11.48 6.52 -2.51
CA ALA A 30 11.18 7.92 -2.30
C ALA A 30 12.33 8.64 -1.57
N LEU A 31 12.85 9.68 -2.20
CA LEU A 31 13.87 10.57 -1.64
C LEU A 31 13.34 12.00 -1.61
N TRP A 32 13.06 12.53 -0.43
CA TRP A 32 12.49 13.87 -0.22
C TRP A 32 11.18 14.09 -0.99
N ASN A 33 11.21 14.81 -2.10
CA ASN A 33 10.04 15.08 -2.97
C ASN A 33 10.12 14.34 -4.32
N THR A 34 10.99 13.34 -4.45
CA THR A 34 11.21 12.61 -5.69
C THR A 34 11.06 11.13 -5.47
N VAL A 35 10.32 10.45 -6.34
CA VAL A 35 10.27 9.00 -6.41
C VAL A 35 11.16 8.54 -7.56
N LEU A 36 12.08 7.63 -7.27
CA LEU A 36 12.94 6.97 -8.24
C LEU A 36 12.41 5.56 -8.45
N PHE A 37 11.96 5.26 -9.65
CA PHE A 37 11.51 3.91 -10.02
C PHE A 37 12.65 3.15 -10.70
N ASP A 38 12.68 1.84 -10.43
CA ASP A 38 13.46 0.92 -11.24
C ASP A 38 12.92 0.89 -12.68
N GLU A 39 13.78 0.68 -13.69
CA GLU A 39 13.39 0.73 -15.09
C GLU A 39 12.28 -0.28 -15.46
N ASP A 40 12.27 -1.44 -14.77
CA ASP A 40 11.24 -2.48 -14.97
C ASP A 40 9.86 -2.07 -14.40
N TRP A 41 9.84 -1.06 -13.53
CA TRP A 41 8.64 -0.58 -12.83
C TRP A 41 8.25 0.86 -13.22
N TYR A 42 9.08 1.51 -14.03
CA TYR A 42 8.79 2.86 -14.49
C TYR A 42 7.61 2.87 -15.47
N LEU A 43 6.68 3.78 -15.22
CA LEU A 43 5.55 4.09 -16.11
C LEU A 43 5.50 5.60 -16.31
N ASP A 44 5.19 6.03 -17.53
CA ASP A 44 4.96 7.47 -17.83
C ASP A 44 3.77 8.02 -17.04
N ASP A 45 2.77 7.16 -16.74
CA ASP A 45 1.62 7.46 -15.92
C ASP A 45 1.20 6.22 -15.13
N TYR A 46 1.03 6.36 -13.81
CA TYR A 46 0.59 5.29 -12.92
C TYR A 46 -0.94 5.19 -12.80
N LEU A 47 -1.68 6.18 -13.34
CA LEU A 47 -3.13 6.30 -13.28
C LEU A 47 -3.73 6.69 -14.65
N PRO A 48 -3.29 6.07 -15.78
CA PRO A 48 -3.55 6.59 -17.14
C PRO A 48 -5.03 6.72 -17.48
N ASP A 49 -5.88 5.91 -16.91
CA ASP A 49 -7.32 5.89 -17.21
C ASP A 49 -8.18 6.15 -15.94
N TYR A 50 -7.60 6.72 -14.90
CA TYR A 50 -8.35 6.99 -13.65
C TYR A 50 -9.40 8.10 -13.89
N PRO A 51 -10.65 7.95 -13.40
CA PRO A 51 -11.11 6.90 -12.46
C PRO A 51 -11.69 5.66 -13.14
N ASP A 52 -11.75 5.58 -14.45
CA ASP A 52 -12.46 4.54 -15.20
C ASP A 52 -11.73 3.19 -15.14
N ARG A 53 -10.39 3.22 -15.06
CA ARG A 53 -9.57 2.02 -14.94
C ARG A 53 -8.45 2.23 -13.92
N ILE A 54 -8.11 1.15 -13.20
CA ILE A 54 -7.05 1.12 -12.20
C ILE A 54 -6.09 -0.02 -12.51
N GLY A 55 -4.82 0.30 -12.74
CA GLY A 55 -3.72 -0.67 -12.76
C GLY A 55 -3.28 -0.98 -11.33
N LEU A 56 -3.86 -2.02 -10.71
CA LEU A 56 -3.85 -2.18 -9.25
C LEU A 56 -2.45 -2.14 -8.64
N ILE A 57 -1.52 -2.98 -9.11
CA ILE A 57 -0.16 -3.07 -8.54
C ILE A 57 0.61 -1.75 -8.71
N ALA A 58 0.56 -1.16 -9.92
CA ALA A 58 1.23 0.11 -10.19
C ALA A 58 0.71 1.23 -9.28
N THR A 59 -0.62 1.32 -9.13
CA THR A 59 -1.26 2.30 -8.24
C THR A 59 -0.89 2.08 -6.77
N MET A 60 -0.81 0.82 -6.33
CA MET A 60 -0.43 0.46 -4.95
C MET A 60 1.01 0.89 -4.64
N ILE A 61 1.97 0.54 -5.50
CA ILE A 61 3.38 0.94 -5.35
C ILE A 61 3.50 2.46 -5.37
N PHE A 62 2.84 3.12 -6.32
CA PHE A 62 2.86 4.57 -6.42
C PHE A 62 2.31 5.24 -5.16
N ALA A 63 1.20 4.76 -4.61
CA ALA A 63 0.61 5.28 -3.38
C ALA A 63 1.51 5.06 -2.16
N HIS A 64 2.23 3.92 -2.09
CA HIS A 64 3.25 3.65 -1.06
C HIS A 64 4.34 4.73 -1.10
N GLU A 65 4.94 4.97 -2.26
CA GLU A 65 6.01 5.95 -2.41
C GLU A 65 5.53 7.40 -2.18
N LEU A 66 4.31 7.73 -2.61
CA LEU A 66 3.70 9.02 -2.28
C LEU A 66 3.47 9.21 -0.78
N THR A 67 3.29 8.13 -0.02
CA THR A 67 3.22 8.21 1.44
C THR A 67 4.54 8.68 2.02
N HIS A 68 5.69 8.22 1.52
CA HIS A 68 7.01 8.72 1.94
C HIS A 68 7.24 10.18 1.56
N ILE A 69 6.75 10.63 0.39
CA ILE A 69 6.75 12.05 0.03
C ILE A 69 5.92 12.86 1.04
N TRP A 70 4.70 12.39 1.36
CA TRP A 70 3.85 13.04 2.36
C TRP A 70 4.52 13.07 3.73
N GLN A 71 5.12 11.99 4.19
CA GLN A 71 5.87 11.92 5.45
C GLN A 71 6.99 12.96 5.49
N TRP A 72 7.75 13.11 4.40
CA TRP A 72 8.80 14.11 4.29
C TRP A 72 8.25 15.54 4.32
N GLN A 73 7.21 15.83 3.56
CA GLN A 73 6.58 17.14 3.54
C GLN A 73 6.02 17.54 4.92
N ASN A 74 5.54 16.57 5.68
CA ASN A 74 5.01 16.73 7.04
C ASN A 74 6.03 16.31 8.14
N ARG A 75 7.31 16.32 7.86
CA ARG A 75 8.37 15.81 8.75
C ARG A 75 8.42 16.45 10.13
N LYS A 76 7.88 17.64 10.31
CA LYS A 76 7.76 18.29 11.63
C LYS A 76 6.81 17.50 12.56
N THR A 77 5.81 16.84 11.99
CA THR A 77 4.83 16.03 12.70
C THR A 77 5.22 14.55 12.69
N THR A 78 5.63 14.02 11.53
CA THR A 78 5.94 12.60 11.35
C THR A 78 7.33 12.21 11.88
N GLY A 79 8.25 13.17 11.99
CA GLY A 79 9.65 12.89 12.31
C GLY A 79 10.42 12.15 11.20
N TYR A 80 9.80 11.98 10.02
CA TYR A 80 10.37 11.23 8.90
C TYR A 80 11.66 11.84 8.37
N THR A 81 12.61 10.96 8.07
CA THR A 81 13.72 11.24 7.15
C THR A 81 14.01 9.98 6.33
N PRO A 82 14.49 10.08 5.06
CA PRO A 82 14.83 8.90 4.26
C PRO A 82 15.80 7.95 4.97
N LEU A 83 16.72 8.49 5.75
CA LEU A 83 17.69 7.69 6.51
C LEU A 83 17.01 6.88 7.63
N ARG A 84 16.03 7.45 8.33
CA ARG A 84 15.27 6.71 9.37
C ARG A 84 14.45 5.58 8.76
N ALA A 85 13.75 5.83 7.65
CA ALA A 85 13.03 4.78 6.92
C ALA A 85 13.97 3.66 6.44
N ALA A 86 15.14 4.01 5.89
CA ALA A 86 16.13 3.03 5.47
C ALA A 86 16.62 2.14 6.63
N PHE A 87 16.70 2.63 7.87
CA PHE A 87 17.06 1.82 9.03
C PHE A 87 16.01 0.75 9.39
N GLU A 88 14.74 0.94 9.02
CA GLU A 88 13.69 -0.05 9.26
C GLU A 88 13.94 -1.36 8.48
N HIS A 89 14.61 -1.28 7.33
CA HIS A 89 15.02 -2.45 6.53
C HIS A 89 16.19 -3.25 7.13
N GLY A 90 16.93 -2.68 8.08
CA GLY A 90 18.05 -3.35 8.75
C GLY A 90 17.65 -4.32 9.86
N GLY A 91 16.36 -4.41 10.21
CA GLY A 91 15.83 -5.27 11.26
C GLY A 91 15.64 -6.73 10.81
N ARG A 92 15.36 -7.61 11.81
CA ARG A 92 14.99 -9.03 11.53
C ARG A 92 13.51 -9.21 11.18
N ALA A 93 12.66 -8.23 11.49
CA ALA A 93 11.24 -8.24 11.18
C ALA A 93 11.01 -7.63 9.78
N ASP A 94 9.98 -8.12 9.09
CA ASP A 94 9.51 -7.54 7.85
C ASP A 94 8.97 -6.12 8.14
N PRO A 95 9.57 -5.05 7.61
CA PRO A 95 9.19 -3.68 7.91
C PRO A 95 7.80 -3.29 7.37
N TYR A 96 7.25 -4.09 6.47
CA TYR A 96 5.96 -3.83 5.82
C TYR A 96 4.77 -4.43 6.57
N LEU A 97 5.02 -5.32 7.55
CA LEU A 97 3.95 -5.96 8.30
C LEU A 97 3.38 -5.02 9.36
N PHE A 98 2.07 -4.91 9.37
CA PHE A 98 1.33 -4.12 10.35
C PHE A 98 0.10 -4.87 10.88
N ASP A 99 -0.36 -4.49 12.06
CA ASP A 99 -1.53 -5.03 12.72
C ASP A 99 -2.51 -3.90 13.06
N LEU A 100 -3.80 -4.11 12.79
CA LEU A 100 -4.89 -3.16 13.04
C LEU A 100 -5.72 -3.50 14.28
N GLU A 101 -5.41 -4.59 15.01
CA GLU A 101 -6.28 -5.09 16.07
C GLU A 101 -6.24 -4.24 17.35
N SER A 102 -5.15 -3.52 17.59
CA SER A 102 -4.92 -2.74 18.81
C SER A 102 -5.47 -1.30 18.77
N ASP A 103 -6.29 -0.94 17.78
CA ASP A 103 -6.82 0.43 17.56
C ASP A 103 -5.74 1.53 17.59
N PRO A 104 -4.67 1.38 16.81
CA PRO A 104 -3.54 2.31 16.82
C PRO A 104 -3.88 3.64 16.12
N GLN A 105 -3.09 4.68 16.40
CA GLN A 105 -3.11 5.89 15.58
C GLN A 105 -2.19 5.70 14.36
N PHE A 106 -2.47 6.38 13.25
CA PHE A 106 -1.67 6.24 12.03
C PHE A 106 -0.17 6.53 12.26
N LEU A 107 0.15 7.51 13.09
CA LEU A 107 1.53 7.91 13.38
C LEU A 107 2.25 6.99 14.38
N ASP A 108 1.56 6.01 14.99
CA ASP A 108 2.18 5.00 15.86
C ASP A 108 2.90 3.91 15.06
N PHE A 109 2.56 3.77 13.78
CA PHE A 109 3.21 2.83 12.87
C PHE A 109 4.58 3.33 12.40
N ALA A 110 5.50 2.39 12.14
CA ALA A 110 6.77 2.65 11.47
C ALA A 110 6.52 3.21 10.04
N TYR A 111 7.52 3.87 9.46
CA TYR A 111 7.34 4.59 8.19
C TYR A 111 6.96 3.67 7.03
N GLU A 112 7.58 2.51 6.93
CA GLU A 112 7.27 1.50 5.91
C GLU A 112 5.89 0.87 6.15
N GLN A 113 5.50 0.68 7.42
CA GLN A 113 4.16 0.23 7.77
C GLN A 113 3.10 1.25 7.34
N GLN A 114 3.35 2.54 7.51
CA GLN A 114 2.44 3.60 7.04
C GLN A 114 2.25 3.54 5.52
N GLY A 115 3.34 3.35 4.75
CA GLY A 115 3.29 3.12 3.32
C GLY A 115 2.44 1.88 2.97
N SER A 116 2.67 0.78 3.67
CA SER A 116 1.92 -0.48 3.48
C SER A 116 0.44 -0.36 3.85
N ILE A 117 0.08 0.44 4.84
CA ILE A 117 -1.31 0.74 5.20
C ILE A 117 -2.02 1.48 4.06
N VAL A 118 -1.37 2.48 3.45
CA VAL A 118 -1.93 3.21 2.31
C VAL A 118 -2.01 2.31 1.07
N GLU A 119 -1.00 1.50 0.80
CA GLU A 119 -0.99 0.50 -0.26
C GLU A 119 -2.15 -0.50 -0.12
N GLU A 120 -2.34 -1.05 1.09
CA GLU A 120 -3.44 -1.96 1.42
C GLU A 120 -4.81 -1.27 1.25
N PHE A 121 -4.92 0.00 1.66
CA PHE A 121 -6.13 0.78 1.48
C PHE A 121 -6.49 0.97 0.00
N VAL A 122 -5.52 1.25 -0.87
CA VAL A 122 -5.75 1.36 -2.32
C VAL A 122 -6.32 0.06 -2.88
N CYS A 123 -5.73 -1.08 -2.50
CA CYS A 123 -6.21 -2.40 -2.90
C CYS A 123 -7.65 -2.65 -2.44
N CYS A 124 -7.90 -2.48 -1.16
CA CYS A 124 -9.20 -2.74 -0.55
C CYS A 124 -10.29 -1.76 -1.04
N ARG A 125 -9.95 -0.48 -1.19
CA ARG A 125 -10.88 0.51 -1.75
C ARG A 125 -11.31 0.18 -3.18
N ALA A 126 -10.40 -0.36 -3.99
CA ALA A 126 -10.70 -0.74 -5.37
C ALA A 126 -11.55 -2.02 -5.46
N LEU A 127 -11.27 -3.02 -4.64
CA LEU A 127 -11.82 -4.36 -4.77
C LEU A 127 -12.97 -4.67 -3.81
N ASP A 128 -12.93 -4.13 -2.59
CA ASP A 128 -13.89 -4.44 -1.52
C ASP A 128 -14.11 -3.21 -0.61
N PRO A 129 -14.67 -2.10 -1.16
CA PRO A 129 -14.75 -0.82 -0.46
C PRO A 129 -15.63 -0.84 0.79
N GLN A 130 -16.58 -1.77 0.90
CA GLN A 130 -17.52 -1.86 2.03
C GLN A 130 -17.03 -2.84 3.12
N ALA A 131 -15.91 -3.53 2.92
CA ALA A 131 -15.37 -4.46 3.91
C ALA A 131 -14.99 -3.75 5.22
N PRO A 132 -15.14 -4.42 6.38
CA PRO A 132 -14.75 -3.85 7.68
C PRO A 132 -13.29 -3.38 7.72
N ARG A 133 -12.38 -4.15 7.10
CA ARG A 133 -10.96 -3.77 7.01
C ARG A 133 -10.76 -2.49 6.21
N THR A 134 -11.48 -2.32 5.08
CA THR A 134 -11.41 -1.09 4.26
C THR A 134 -11.88 0.12 5.04
N GLN A 135 -12.97 -0.02 5.81
CA GLN A 135 -13.49 1.05 6.66
C GLN A 135 -12.50 1.44 7.75
N ARG A 136 -11.84 0.45 8.39
CA ARG A 136 -10.79 0.71 9.40
C ARG A 136 -9.59 1.43 8.80
N LEU A 137 -9.10 0.98 7.64
CA LEU A 137 -8.00 1.64 6.93
C LEU A 137 -8.35 3.08 6.54
N HIS A 138 -9.57 3.31 6.03
CA HIS A 138 -10.07 4.64 5.71
C HIS A 138 -10.08 5.54 6.95
N ALA A 139 -10.65 5.07 8.06
CA ALA A 139 -10.70 5.83 9.31
C ALA A 139 -9.30 6.16 9.84
N LEU A 140 -8.37 5.19 9.78
CA LEU A 140 -7.00 5.34 10.24
C LEU A 140 -6.24 6.40 9.43
N ILE A 141 -6.27 6.32 8.08
CA ILE A 141 -5.59 7.28 7.21
C ILE A 141 -6.22 8.67 7.32
N SER A 142 -7.55 8.75 7.49
CA SER A 142 -8.28 10.02 7.65
C SER A 142 -7.88 10.81 8.89
N GLN A 143 -7.17 10.23 9.85
CA GLN A 143 -6.62 10.96 11.01
C GLN A 143 -5.56 11.98 10.60
N VAL A 144 -4.88 11.76 9.48
CA VAL A 144 -3.70 12.55 9.10
C VAL A 144 -3.72 13.08 7.66
N MET A 145 -4.52 12.47 6.79
CA MET A 145 -4.64 12.83 5.37
C MET A 145 -6.11 13.02 4.99
N PRO A 146 -6.44 13.96 4.07
CA PRO A 146 -7.78 14.03 3.50
C PRO A 146 -8.00 12.83 2.58
N VAL A 147 -8.95 11.97 2.91
CA VAL A 147 -9.33 10.80 2.11
C VAL A 147 -10.77 10.95 1.64
N ALA A 148 -10.99 10.77 0.33
CA ALA A 148 -12.32 10.80 -0.24
C ALA A 148 -13.21 9.68 0.34
N PRO A 149 -14.53 9.89 0.48
CA PRO A 149 -15.47 8.87 0.96
C PRO A 149 -15.33 7.55 0.21
N LEU A 150 -15.61 6.46 0.90
CA LEU A 150 -15.59 5.13 0.30
C LEU A 150 -16.70 5.02 -0.77
N PRO A 151 -16.41 4.43 -1.95
CA PRO A 151 -17.43 4.17 -2.96
C PRO A 151 -18.39 3.06 -2.50
N GLN A 152 -19.62 3.07 -3.00
CA GLN A 152 -20.64 2.07 -2.66
C GLN A 152 -20.36 0.69 -3.28
N SER A 153 -19.60 0.65 -4.38
CA SER A 153 -19.25 -0.56 -5.10
C SER A 153 -17.78 -0.58 -5.46
N ARG A 154 -17.26 -1.77 -5.75
CA ARG A 154 -15.90 -1.93 -6.27
C ARG A 154 -15.73 -1.19 -7.60
N ALA A 155 -14.50 -0.84 -7.92
CA ALA A 155 -14.15 -0.24 -9.21
C ALA A 155 -14.56 -1.16 -10.35
N SER A 156 -15.13 -0.59 -11.42
CA SER A 156 -15.68 -1.34 -12.54
C SER A 156 -14.63 -2.00 -13.43
N ALA A 157 -13.45 -1.38 -13.54
CA ALA A 157 -12.33 -1.88 -14.34
C ALA A 157 -11.04 -1.83 -13.53
N VAL A 158 -10.65 -2.95 -12.93
CA VAL A 158 -9.38 -3.13 -12.22
C VAL A 158 -8.51 -4.11 -12.99
N ARG A 159 -7.35 -3.64 -13.44
CA ARG A 159 -6.35 -4.52 -14.05
C ARG A 159 -5.60 -5.27 -12.94
N MET A 160 -5.88 -6.55 -12.84
CA MET A 160 -5.23 -7.45 -11.88
C MET A 160 -3.85 -7.88 -12.37
N PRO A 161 -2.94 -8.28 -11.47
CA PRO A 161 -1.60 -8.75 -11.85
C PRO A 161 -1.62 -10.09 -12.60
N TRP A 162 -2.67 -10.90 -12.44
CA TRP A 162 -2.86 -12.17 -13.13
C TRP A 162 -4.35 -12.57 -13.14
N ASP A 163 -4.72 -13.49 -14.01
CA ASP A 163 -6.08 -14.02 -14.11
C ASP A 163 -6.34 -15.05 -13.00
N GLY A 164 -7.55 -15.06 -12.44
CA GLY A 164 -7.96 -16.03 -11.42
C GLY A 164 -7.80 -15.58 -9.97
N VAL A 165 -7.58 -14.28 -9.73
CA VAL A 165 -7.61 -13.73 -8.37
C VAL A 165 -9.03 -13.81 -7.81
N GLU A 166 -9.20 -14.48 -6.65
CA GLU A 166 -10.46 -14.45 -5.91
C GLU A 166 -10.58 -13.13 -5.13
N VAL A 167 -11.52 -12.30 -5.57
CA VAL A 167 -11.70 -10.95 -5.00
C VAL A 167 -12.84 -10.86 -3.98
N ASN A 168 -13.69 -11.88 -3.87
CA ASN A 168 -14.81 -11.84 -2.94
C ASN A 168 -14.30 -11.95 -1.49
N GLY A 169 -14.64 -10.95 -0.67
CA GLY A 169 -14.18 -10.89 0.72
C GLY A 169 -12.67 -10.76 0.86
N ILE A 170 -11.99 -10.20 -0.15
CA ILE A 170 -10.52 -10.07 -0.15
C ILE A 170 -10.01 -9.19 0.99
N CYS A 171 -10.86 -8.29 1.50
CA CYS A 171 -10.58 -7.38 2.62
C CYS A 171 -11.50 -7.67 3.82
N GLY A 172 -12.05 -8.87 3.92
CA GLY A 172 -12.87 -9.35 5.04
C GLY A 172 -12.05 -9.94 6.18
#